data_026dabccd3dbc28162126ca339304287
#
_entry.id   026dabccd3dbc28162126ca339304287
#
_cell.length_a   1.000
_cell.length_b   1.000
_cell.length_c   1.000
_cell.angle_alpha   90.00
_cell.angle_beta   90.00
_cell.angle_gamma   90.00
#
_symmetry.space_group_name_H-M   'P 1'
#
loop_
_entity.id
_entity.type
_entity.pdbx_description
1 polymer ?
#
loop_
_entity_poly.entity_id
_entity_poly.type
_entity_poly.pdbx_seq_one_letter_code
_entity_poly.pdbx_strand_id
1 'polypeptide(L)'
;MAIQFNVATRNGRLDAIETTNGTSCSMEIRSGAVPANCAAANAGSVLATINLPADWMAAATGGQKLLAGSWQDLSADATGTAAHFRMFNSQATKDGTTCFLQGTVTATSGGGDMELTSVSLTAGQSVSITTFTLTDGNA
;
A
#
# COMPACT_ATOMS: atom_id res chain seq x y z
N MET A 1 2.48 31.57 9.02
CA MET A 1 2.45 30.28 9.75
C MET A 1 1.52 29.33 9.03
N ALA A 2 1.94 28.09 8.84
CA ALA A 2 1.08 27.07 8.26
C ALA A 2 0.06 26.58 9.30
N ILE A 3 -1.11 26.09 8.81
CA ILE A 3 -2.12 25.47 9.68
C ILE A 3 -1.53 24.18 10.26
N GLN A 4 -1.67 23.99 11.56
CA GLN A 4 -1.22 22.80 12.27
C GLN A 4 -2.38 22.08 12.95
N PHE A 5 -2.34 20.77 12.94
CA PHE A 5 -3.29 19.93 13.62
C PHE A 5 -2.64 19.25 14.85
N ASN A 6 -3.39 19.11 15.92
CA ASN A 6 -2.93 18.32 17.05
C ASN A 6 -2.85 16.82 16.68
N VAL A 7 -2.17 16.04 17.51
CA VAL A 7 -1.97 14.60 17.26
C VAL A 7 -3.29 13.85 17.14
N ALA A 8 -4.29 14.16 17.96
CA ALA A 8 -5.58 13.48 17.93
C ALA A 8 -6.28 13.66 16.57
N THR A 9 -6.27 14.88 16.00
CA THR A 9 -6.84 15.16 14.69
C THR A 9 -6.09 14.42 13.57
N ARG A 10 -4.77 14.39 13.64
CA ARG A 10 -3.94 13.66 12.68
C ARG A 10 -4.19 12.14 12.73
N ASN A 11 -4.26 11.58 13.93
CA ASN A 11 -4.61 10.17 14.11
C ASN A 11 -6.01 9.86 13.56
N GLY A 12 -7.01 10.69 13.84
CA GLY A 12 -8.36 10.52 13.31
C GLY A 12 -8.42 10.53 11.78
N ARG A 13 -7.63 11.38 11.13
CA ARG A 13 -7.52 11.42 9.65
C ARG A 13 -6.91 10.12 9.10
N LEU A 14 -5.87 9.61 9.75
CA LEU A 14 -5.24 8.34 9.37
C LEU A 14 -6.19 7.16 9.59
N ASP A 15 -6.89 7.10 10.71
CA ASP A 15 -7.85 6.03 11.01
C ASP A 15 -9.04 6.04 10.03
N ALA A 16 -9.44 7.20 9.53
CA ALA A 16 -10.48 7.32 8.52
C ALA A 16 -10.12 6.61 7.20
N ILE A 17 -8.84 6.45 6.87
CA ILE A 17 -8.41 5.73 5.67
C ILE A 17 -8.91 4.28 5.73
N GLU A 18 -8.70 3.60 6.84
CA GLU A 18 -9.14 2.21 7.02
C GLU A 18 -10.66 2.12 7.13
N THR A 19 -11.27 2.97 7.95
CA THR A 19 -12.72 2.99 8.13
C THR A 19 -13.46 3.23 6.81
N THR A 20 -12.97 4.14 5.97
CA THR A 20 -13.59 4.47 4.67
C THR A 20 -13.47 3.34 3.67
N ASN A 21 -12.35 2.61 3.66
CA ASN A 21 -12.07 1.58 2.65
C ASN A 21 -12.50 0.17 3.07
N GLY A 22 -12.77 -0.04 4.35
CA GLY A 22 -13.38 -1.26 4.87
C GLY A 22 -12.42 -2.44 5.02
N THR A 23 -12.98 -3.64 5.09
CA THR A 23 -12.30 -4.87 5.54
C THR A 23 -11.95 -5.84 4.41
N SER A 24 -12.25 -5.51 3.15
CA SER A 24 -12.00 -6.38 1.98
C SER A 24 -10.96 -5.78 1.04
N CYS A 25 -9.94 -5.14 1.62
CA CYS A 25 -8.88 -4.48 0.85
C CYS A 25 -7.87 -5.47 0.27
N SER A 26 -7.25 -5.07 -0.80
CA SER A 26 -6.13 -5.79 -1.43
C SER A 26 -5.07 -4.83 -1.92
N MET A 27 -3.88 -5.36 -2.17
CA MET A 27 -2.76 -4.65 -2.76
C MET A 27 -2.22 -5.43 -3.95
N GLU A 28 -1.88 -4.76 -5.03
CA GLU A 28 -1.06 -5.31 -6.10
C GLU A 28 0.29 -4.61 -6.13
N ILE A 29 1.35 -5.41 -6.23
CA ILE A 29 2.71 -4.94 -6.54
C ILE A 29 2.91 -5.10 -8.04
N ARG A 30 3.34 -4.04 -8.69
CA ARG A 30 3.37 -3.97 -10.15
C ARG A 30 4.72 -3.47 -10.68
N SER A 31 5.01 -3.86 -11.91
CA SER A 31 6.12 -3.30 -12.69
C SER A 31 5.73 -1.98 -13.35
N GLY A 32 6.72 -1.24 -13.82
CA GLY A 32 6.51 0.00 -14.56
C GLY A 32 6.16 1.21 -13.68
N ALA A 33 5.98 2.35 -14.32
CA ALA A 33 5.72 3.60 -13.61
C ALA A 33 4.33 3.60 -12.94
N VAL A 34 4.25 4.24 -11.77
CA VAL A 34 2.98 4.45 -11.08
C VAL A 34 2.03 5.30 -11.95
N PRO A 35 0.74 4.94 -12.06
CA PRO A 35 -0.24 5.76 -12.78
C PRO A 35 -0.35 7.18 -12.22
N ALA A 36 -0.84 8.12 -13.02
CA ALA A 36 -0.92 9.54 -12.64
C ALA A 36 -1.77 9.80 -11.38
N ASN A 37 -2.77 8.96 -11.13
CA ASN A 37 -3.63 9.02 -9.93
C ASN A 37 -4.37 7.69 -9.74
N CYS A 38 -5.08 7.55 -8.62
CA CYS A 38 -5.84 6.33 -8.30
C CYS A 38 -6.98 6.04 -9.30
N ALA A 39 -7.58 7.04 -9.92
CA ALA A 39 -8.64 6.84 -10.91
C ALA A 39 -8.12 6.41 -12.28
N ALA A 40 -6.82 6.56 -12.54
CA ALA A 40 -6.21 6.12 -13.80
C ALA A 40 -6.24 4.60 -13.94
N ALA A 41 -6.23 4.13 -15.19
CA ALA A 41 -6.11 2.71 -15.49
C ALA A 41 -4.84 2.10 -14.89
N ASN A 42 -4.89 0.82 -14.57
CA ASN A 42 -3.70 0.10 -14.11
C ASN A 42 -2.61 0.08 -15.19
N ALA A 43 -1.36 0.20 -14.76
CA ALA A 43 -0.19 0.15 -15.62
C ALA A 43 0.75 -0.99 -15.19
N GLY A 44 1.59 -1.44 -16.12
CA GLY A 44 2.54 -2.52 -15.89
C GLY A 44 1.88 -3.88 -15.68
N SER A 45 2.70 -4.85 -15.32
CA SER A 45 2.24 -6.21 -15.00
C SER A 45 2.06 -6.40 -13.50
N VAL A 46 1.07 -7.17 -13.10
CA VAL A 46 0.91 -7.61 -11.69
C VAL A 46 1.99 -8.63 -11.40
N LEU A 47 2.79 -8.36 -10.38
CA LEU A 47 3.85 -9.25 -9.93
C LEU A 47 3.46 -10.02 -8.66
N ALA A 48 2.68 -9.41 -7.80
CA ALA A 48 2.15 -10.05 -6.60
C ALA A 48 0.80 -9.46 -6.22
N THR A 49 -0.09 -10.29 -5.70
CA THR A 49 -1.43 -9.91 -5.24
C THR A 49 -1.58 -10.28 -3.77
N ILE A 50 -1.79 -9.29 -2.92
CA ILE A 50 -1.94 -9.47 -1.48
C ILE A 50 -3.37 -9.14 -1.08
N ASN A 51 -4.12 -10.14 -0.63
CA ASN A 51 -5.38 -9.90 0.06
C ASN A 51 -5.07 -9.52 1.50
N LEU A 52 -5.42 -8.31 1.88
CA LEU A 52 -5.13 -7.79 3.21
C LEU A 52 -6.07 -8.41 4.26
N PRO A 53 -5.62 -8.57 5.52
CA PRO A 53 -6.50 -8.99 6.60
C PRO A 53 -7.62 -7.96 6.82
N ALA A 54 -8.70 -8.35 7.48
CA ALA A 54 -9.83 -7.46 7.76
C ALA A 54 -9.42 -6.22 8.56
N ASP A 55 -8.55 -6.41 9.55
CA ASP A 55 -7.88 -5.35 10.32
C ASP A 55 -6.46 -5.20 9.74
N TRP A 56 -6.35 -4.41 8.67
CA TRP A 56 -5.11 -4.32 7.90
C TRP A 56 -4.13 -3.24 8.39
N MET A 57 -4.58 -2.33 9.24
CA MET A 57 -3.69 -1.35 9.87
C MET A 57 -3.98 -1.21 11.37
N ALA A 58 -2.93 -1.02 12.14
CA ALA A 58 -3.04 -0.70 13.56
C ALA A 58 -3.65 0.70 13.75
N ALA A 59 -4.25 0.96 14.93
CA ALA A 59 -4.73 2.29 15.27
C ALA A 59 -3.62 3.34 15.16
N ALA A 60 -3.95 4.51 14.62
CA ALA A 60 -2.98 5.57 14.45
C ALA A 60 -2.50 6.11 15.80
N THR A 61 -1.20 6.38 15.89
CA THR A 61 -0.58 6.97 17.08
C THR A 61 0.56 7.89 16.67
N GLY A 62 0.69 9.03 17.33
CA GLY A 62 1.76 10.00 17.05
C GLY A 62 1.73 10.59 15.64
N GLY A 63 0.59 10.57 14.94
CA GLY A 63 0.48 10.99 13.56
C GLY A 63 0.99 9.96 12.56
N GLN A 64 1.09 8.71 12.96
CA GLN A 64 1.50 7.58 12.10
C GLN A 64 0.52 6.42 12.25
N LYS A 65 0.38 5.64 11.17
CA LYS A 65 -0.44 4.43 11.13
C LYS A 65 0.37 3.33 10.45
N LEU A 66 0.55 2.22 11.17
CA LEU A 66 1.38 1.10 10.73
C LEU A 66 0.50 -0.07 10.28
N LEU A 67 1.07 -0.95 9.43
CA LEU A 67 0.39 -2.18 9.03
C LEU A 67 0.08 -3.05 10.25
N ALA A 68 -1.00 -3.83 10.14
CA ALA A 68 -1.38 -4.86 11.10
C ALA A 68 -1.59 -6.19 10.38
N GLY A 69 -1.36 -7.28 11.11
CA GLY A 69 -1.50 -8.62 10.57
C GLY A 69 -0.40 -8.98 9.57
N SER A 70 -0.68 -9.99 8.75
CA SER A 70 0.26 -10.50 7.75
C SER A 70 -0.13 -9.98 6.36
N TRP A 71 0.76 -9.24 5.74
CA TRP A 71 0.64 -8.76 4.36
C TRP A 71 1.57 -9.58 3.49
N GLN A 72 1.05 -10.61 2.86
CA GLN A 72 1.87 -11.53 2.07
C GLN A 72 1.12 -12.13 0.88
N ASP A 73 1.88 -12.45 -0.15
CA ASP A 73 1.51 -13.35 -1.23
C ASP A 73 2.45 -14.54 -1.17
N LEU A 74 1.90 -15.72 -1.01
CA LEU A 74 2.71 -16.96 -0.89
C LEU A 74 3.23 -17.47 -2.23
N SER A 75 2.74 -16.91 -3.33
CA SER A 75 3.09 -17.33 -4.70
C SER A 75 2.94 -16.16 -5.66
N ALA A 76 4.01 -15.39 -5.82
CA ALA A 76 4.02 -14.24 -6.72
C ALA A 76 3.50 -14.59 -8.12
N ASP A 77 2.72 -13.69 -8.70
CA ASP A 77 1.97 -13.93 -9.93
C ASP A 77 2.85 -13.97 -11.18
N ALA A 78 3.94 -13.19 -11.18
CA ALA A 78 4.83 -13.08 -12.34
C ALA A 78 6.26 -12.71 -11.93
N THR A 79 7.20 -12.99 -12.82
CA THR A 79 8.59 -12.55 -12.71
C THR A 79 8.73 -11.14 -13.26
N GLY A 80 9.42 -10.28 -12.52
CA GLY A 80 9.68 -8.91 -12.95
C GLY A 80 10.28 -8.05 -11.84
N THR A 81 10.44 -6.76 -12.12
CA THR A 81 10.95 -5.77 -11.17
C THR A 81 9.80 -4.94 -10.64
N ALA A 82 9.57 -5.01 -9.32
CA ALA A 82 8.58 -4.19 -8.64
C ALA A 82 8.97 -2.71 -8.72
N ALA A 83 8.03 -1.85 -9.06
CA ALA A 83 8.26 -0.42 -9.19
C ALA A 83 7.17 0.43 -8.52
N HIS A 84 5.94 -0.07 -8.42
CA HIS A 84 4.87 0.60 -7.71
C HIS A 84 3.89 -0.39 -7.11
N PHE A 85 3.07 0.11 -6.20
CA PHE A 85 1.94 -0.63 -5.65
C PHE A 85 0.65 0.17 -5.80
N ARG A 86 -0.46 -0.54 -5.82
CA ARG A 86 -1.81 0.03 -5.74
C ARG A 86 -2.63 -0.74 -4.72
N MET A 87 -3.37 0.00 -3.90
CA MET A 87 -4.29 -0.57 -2.92
C MET A 87 -5.74 -0.33 -3.36
N PHE A 88 -6.56 -1.35 -3.20
CA PHE A 88 -7.95 -1.37 -3.65
C PHE A 88 -8.86 -1.71 -2.47
N ASN A 89 -10.02 -1.08 -2.40
CA ASN A 89 -11.04 -1.41 -1.39
C ASN A 89 -11.91 -2.63 -1.77
N SER A 90 -11.36 -3.48 -2.63
CA SER A 90 -11.99 -4.73 -3.09
C SER A 90 -10.92 -5.79 -3.31
N GLN A 91 -11.23 -7.03 -2.98
CA GLN A 91 -10.40 -8.19 -3.35
C GLN A 91 -10.79 -8.77 -4.71
N ALA A 92 -12.00 -8.47 -5.19
CA ALA A 92 -12.51 -8.96 -6.46
C ALA A 92 -12.20 -8.02 -7.63
N THR A 93 -12.50 -6.73 -7.50
CA THR A 93 -12.29 -5.72 -8.53
C THR A 93 -11.08 -4.86 -8.18
N LYS A 94 -10.12 -4.78 -9.09
CA LYS A 94 -8.86 -4.05 -8.90
C LYS A 94 -8.60 -3.15 -10.11
N ASP A 95 -9.20 -1.96 -10.07
CA ASP A 95 -9.09 -0.96 -11.14
C ASP A 95 -9.16 0.47 -10.58
N GLY A 96 -9.26 1.47 -11.46
CA GLY A 96 -9.34 2.87 -11.05
C GLY A 96 -10.58 3.23 -10.24
N THR A 97 -11.63 2.41 -10.23
CA THR A 97 -12.85 2.67 -9.44
C THR A 97 -12.72 2.23 -7.98
N THR A 98 -11.82 1.30 -7.70
CA THR A 98 -11.60 0.73 -6.37
C THR A 98 -10.24 1.10 -5.77
N CYS A 99 -9.34 1.67 -6.56
CA CYS A 99 -8.05 2.13 -6.06
C CYS A 99 -8.22 3.36 -5.17
N PHE A 100 -7.70 3.28 -3.95
CA PHE A 100 -7.75 4.38 -2.99
C PHE A 100 -6.37 4.90 -2.57
N LEU A 101 -5.30 4.16 -2.85
CA LEU A 101 -3.94 4.55 -2.51
C LEU A 101 -2.97 3.89 -3.49
N GLN A 102 -1.93 4.61 -3.87
CA GLN A 102 -0.83 4.10 -4.69
C GLN A 102 0.46 4.80 -4.34
N GLY A 103 1.57 4.17 -4.66
CA GLY A 103 2.89 4.72 -4.41
C GLY A 103 4.00 3.92 -5.08
N THR A 104 5.22 4.41 -4.92
CA THR A 104 6.42 3.78 -5.45
C THR A 104 6.90 2.63 -4.57
N VAL A 105 7.56 1.66 -5.18
CA VAL A 105 8.23 0.54 -4.50
C VAL A 105 9.72 0.60 -4.80
N THR A 106 10.54 0.50 -3.76
CA THR A 106 11.99 0.38 -3.89
C THR A 106 12.52 -0.77 -3.03
N ALA A 107 13.77 -1.14 -3.24
CA ALA A 107 14.48 -1.97 -2.29
C ALA A 107 14.74 -1.19 -0.99
N THR A 108 15.04 -1.89 0.09
CA THR A 108 15.37 -1.29 1.39
C THR A 108 16.40 -0.17 1.25
N SER A 109 16.11 0.96 1.88
CA SER A 109 16.87 2.22 1.80
C SER A 109 16.83 2.92 0.44
N GLY A 110 15.93 2.54 -0.44
CA GLY A 110 15.73 3.19 -1.74
C GLY A 110 14.86 4.45 -1.69
N GLY A 111 14.14 4.67 -0.58
CA GLY A 111 13.33 5.87 -0.35
C GLY A 111 11.98 5.87 -1.06
N GLY A 112 11.49 4.73 -1.50
CA GLY A 112 10.13 4.59 -2.01
C GLY A 112 9.07 4.69 -0.92
N ASP A 113 7.81 4.85 -1.33
CA ASP A 113 6.68 4.91 -0.41
C ASP A 113 6.45 3.57 0.31
N MET A 114 6.88 2.49 -0.31
CA MET A 114 6.98 1.14 0.27
C MET A 114 8.31 0.53 -0.10
N GLU A 115 8.93 -0.18 0.84
CA GLU A 115 10.21 -0.85 0.63
C GLU A 115 10.07 -2.37 0.76
N LEU A 116 10.73 -3.09 -0.15
CA LEU A 116 10.87 -4.54 -0.13
C LEU A 116 12.34 -4.90 0.10
N THR A 117 12.61 -6.08 0.65
CA THR A 117 13.97 -6.59 0.75
C THR A 117 14.61 -6.78 -0.62
N SER A 118 13.82 -7.13 -1.63
CA SER A 118 14.21 -7.18 -3.04
C SER A 118 13.05 -6.75 -3.93
N VAL A 119 13.34 -5.95 -4.94
CA VAL A 119 12.37 -5.58 -5.98
C VAL A 119 12.37 -6.58 -7.15
N SER A 120 13.37 -7.45 -7.24
CA SER A 120 13.39 -8.53 -8.23
C SER A 120 12.54 -9.68 -7.72
N LEU A 121 11.37 -9.87 -8.32
CA LEU A 121 10.40 -10.91 -7.97
C LEU A 121 10.42 -12.01 -9.02
N THR A 122 10.27 -13.24 -8.56
CA THR A 122 10.16 -14.44 -9.42
C THR A 122 8.79 -15.07 -9.21
N ALA A 123 8.11 -15.45 -10.29
CA ALA A 123 6.84 -16.15 -10.22
C ALA A 123 6.93 -17.36 -9.27
N GLY A 124 5.95 -17.51 -8.40
CA GLY A 124 5.89 -18.58 -7.40
C GLY A 124 6.65 -18.32 -6.10
N GLN A 125 7.48 -17.26 -6.01
CA GLN A 125 8.12 -16.93 -4.74
C GLN A 125 7.14 -16.30 -3.74
N SER A 126 7.42 -16.44 -2.45
CA SER A 126 6.70 -15.74 -1.40
C SER A 126 7.15 -14.28 -1.32
N VAL A 127 6.19 -13.35 -1.24
CA VAL A 127 6.42 -11.91 -1.08
C VAL A 127 5.75 -11.46 0.19
N SER A 128 6.50 -10.83 1.10
CA SER A 128 5.96 -10.32 2.37
C SER A 128 6.32 -8.85 2.53
N ILE A 129 5.35 -8.06 3.00
CA ILE A 129 5.56 -6.67 3.40
C ILE A 129 5.61 -6.64 4.92
N THR A 130 6.76 -6.28 5.46
CA THR A 130 7.00 -6.27 6.91
C THR A 130 6.87 -4.88 7.50
N THR A 131 7.01 -3.84 6.70
CA THR A 131 6.86 -2.44 7.11
C THR A 131 6.05 -1.66 6.09
N PHE A 132 5.04 -0.96 6.57
CA PHE A 132 4.28 0.02 5.80
C PHE A 132 3.73 1.04 6.77
N THR A 133 4.02 2.31 6.54
CA THR A 133 3.65 3.39 7.45
C THR A 133 3.02 4.54 6.66
N LEU A 134 1.83 4.94 7.08
CA LEU A 134 1.20 6.18 6.63
C LEU A 134 1.48 7.26 7.68
N THR A 135 1.89 8.43 7.23
CA THR A 135 2.21 9.55 8.12
C THR A 135 1.36 10.77 7.75
N ASP A 136 0.73 11.35 8.74
CA ASP A 136 0.08 12.66 8.63
C ASP A 136 0.95 13.67 9.38
N GLY A 137 1.79 14.36 8.63
CA GLY A 137 2.69 15.36 9.18
C GLY A 137 1.99 16.71 9.46
N ASN A 138 2.64 17.52 10.26
CA ASN A 138 2.33 18.94 10.36
C ASN A 138 3.28 19.74 9.45
N ALA A 139 2.77 20.83 8.96
CA ALA A 139 3.61 21.82 8.25
C ALA A 139 4.53 22.57 9.23
#